data_5e820044269abf74ae04e8a4d6308950
#
_entry.id   5e820044269abf74ae04e8a4d6308950
#
_cell.length_a   1.000
_cell.length_b   1.000
_cell.length_c   1.000
_cell.angle_alpha   90.00
_cell.angle_beta   90.00
_cell.angle_gamma   90.00
#
_symmetry.space_group_name_H-M   'P 1'
#
loop_
_entity.id
_entity.type
_entity.pdbx_description
1 polymer ?
#
loop_
_entity_poly.entity_id
_entity_poly.type
_entity_poly.pdbx_seq_one_letter_code
_entity_poly.pdbx_strand_id
1 'polypeptide(L)'
;MKKLLVLTTALFALSACADEKPTQESLVSAMQASGVEINDVRALERDPNSPLPHSFTTNFAFSIPEVAPKGGQAFICEEKKLCDPLYAYFDALKGLGGPYYYQSSKGLVVLQLNKGLTPETAKKLEKSLEKF
;
A
#
# COMPACT_ATOMS: atom_id res chain seq x y z
N MET A 1 -37.51 -40.28 -34.82
CA MET A 1 -36.25 -40.06 -34.06
C MET A 1 -35.97 -38.58 -34.02
N LYS A 2 -36.27 -37.94 -32.91
CA LYS A 2 -36.00 -36.49 -32.70
C LYS A 2 -34.65 -36.34 -32.05
N LYS A 3 -33.68 -35.75 -32.76
CA LYS A 3 -32.40 -35.39 -32.20
C LYS A 3 -32.58 -34.09 -31.41
N LEU A 4 -32.41 -34.16 -30.07
CA LEU A 4 -32.39 -33.01 -29.19
C LEU A 4 -31.01 -32.38 -29.29
N LEU A 5 -30.94 -31.16 -29.83
CA LEU A 5 -29.73 -30.35 -29.87
C LEU A 5 -29.65 -29.61 -28.53
N VAL A 6 -28.76 -30.05 -27.65
CA VAL A 6 -28.47 -29.35 -26.43
C VAL A 6 -27.51 -28.20 -26.73
N LEU A 7 -28.03 -26.99 -26.72
CA LEU A 7 -27.25 -25.77 -26.87
C LEU A 7 -26.66 -25.42 -25.52
N THR A 8 -25.39 -25.75 -25.31
CA THR A 8 -24.65 -25.37 -24.10
C THR A 8 -24.21 -23.90 -24.25
N THR A 9 -24.95 -23.01 -23.62
CA THR A 9 -24.55 -21.61 -23.52
C THR A 9 -23.42 -21.51 -22.48
N ALA A 10 -22.19 -21.36 -22.96
CA ALA A 10 -21.06 -21.03 -22.10
C ALA A 10 -21.21 -19.56 -21.63
N LEU A 11 -21.59 -19.36 -20.37
CA LEU A 11 -21.52 -18.07 -19.73
C LEU A 11 -20.03 -17.74 -19.49
N PHE A 12 -19.46 -16.91 -20.36
CA PHE A 12 -18.21 -16.24 -20.07
C PHE A 12 -18.50 -15.19 -18.98
N ALA A 13 -18.19 -15.54 -17.74
CA ALA A 13 -18.07 -14.54 -16.68
C ALA A 13 -16.88 -13.65 -17.02
N LEU A 14 -17.14 -12.49 -17.61
CA LEU A 14 -16.19 -11.40 -17.68
C LEU A 14 -15.93 -10.94 -16.24
N SER A 15 -14.85 -11.45 -15.66
CA SER A 15 -14.26 -10.85 -14.46
C SER A 15 -13.78 -9.46 -14.86
N ALA A 16 -14.64 -8.46 -14.71
CA ALA A 16 -14.21 -7.08 -14.77
C ALA A 16 -13.20 -6.90 -13.64
N CYS A 17 -11.90 -6.79 -13.96
CA CYS A 17 -10.90 -6.25 -13.05
C CYS A 17 -11.25 -4.78 -12.83
N ALA A 18 -12.18 -4.50 -11.91
CA ALA A 18 -12.38 -3.18 -11.39
C ALA A 18 -11.07 -2.82 -10.67
N ASP A 19 -10.46 -1.68 -11.02
CA ASP A 19 -9.34 -1.11 -10.29
C ASP A 19 -9.85 -0.79 -8.87
N GLU A 20 -9.60 -1.71 -7.94
CA GLU A 20 -9.98 -1.52 -6.56
C GLU A 20 -9.11 -0.41 -5.95
N LYS A 21 -9.76 0.55 -5.31
CA LYS A 21 -9.05 1.54 -4.51
C LYS A 21 -8.36 0.84 -3.33
N PRO A 22 -7.12 1.20 -2.99
CA PRO A 22 -6.45 0.61 -1.85
C PRO A 22 -7.22 0.92 -0.55
N THR A 23 -7.27 -0.09 0.32
CA THR A 23 -7.76 0.04 1.69
C THR A 23 -6.66 -0.37 2.65
N GLN A 24 -6.82 -0.06 3.94
CA GLN A 24 -5.89 -0.53 4.95
C GLN A 24 -5.75 -2.06 4.89
N GLU A 25 -6.87 -2.78 4.83
CA GLU A 25 -6.88 -4.25 4.79
C GLU A 25 -6.21 -4.79 3.53
N SER A 26 -6.51 -4.23 2.36
CA SER A 26 -5.92 -4.71 1.10
C SER A 26 -4.42 -4.45 1.03
N LEU A 27 -3.97 -3.32 1.58
CA LEU A 27 -2.55 -2.98 1.64
C LEU A 27 -1.79 -3.87 2.63
N VAL A 28 -2.33 -4.07 3.83
CA VAL A 28 -1.73 -4.97 4.83
C VAL A 28 -1.64 -6.39 4.27
N SER A 29 -2.70 -6.88 3.64
CA SER A 29 -2.71 -8.22 3.01
C SER A 29 -1.65 -8.34 1.92
N ALA A 30 -1.47 -7.32 1.09
CA ALA A 30 -0.43 -7.32 0.06
C ALA A 30 0.99 -7.34 0.66
N MET A 31 1.23 -6.57 1.72
CA MET A 31 2.51 -6.56 2.42
C MET A 31 2.81 -7.93 3.06
N GLN A 32 1.82 -8.55 3.71
CA GLN A 32 1.96 -9.88 4.29
C GLN A 32 2.19 -10.95 3.21
N ALA A 33 1.52 -10.85 2.08
CA ALA A 33 1.71 -11.75 0.94
C ALA A 33 3.13 -11.68 0.34
N SER A 34 3.84 -10.59 0.56
CA SER A 34 5.26 -10.46 0.16
C SER A 34 6.22 -11.28 1.02
N GLY A 35 5.74 -11.90 2.09
CA GLY A 35 6.52 -12.69 3.04
C GLY A 35 7.06 -11.90 4.24
N VAL A 36 6.65 -10.65 4.40
CA VAL A 36 7.02 -9.81 5.55
C VAL A 36 5.93 -9.88 6.61
N GLU A 37 6.32 -10.18 7.83
CA GLU A 37 5.40 -10.18 8.97
C GLU A 37 5.04 -8.74 9.35
N ILE A 38 3.75 -8.43 9.39
CA ILE A 38 3.21 -7.10 9.74
C ILE A 38 2.35 -7.25 10.98
N ASN A 39 2.70 -6.54 12.04
CA ASN A 39 2.05 -6.58 13.34
C ASN A 39 1.60 -5.19 13.79
N ASP A 40 0.80 -5.14 14.84
CA ASP A 40 0.38 -3.90 15.52
C ASP A 40 -0.13 -2.82 14.57
N VAL A 41 -0.95 -3.22 13.60
CA VAL A 41 -1.57 -2.30 12.65
C VAL A 41 -2.54 -1.38 13.42
N ARG A 42 -2.29 -0.08 13.34
CA ARG A 42 -3.09 0.92 14.05
C ARG A 42 -3.28 2.18 13.21
N ALA A 43 -4.50 2.68 13.20
CA ALA A 43 -4.79 3.98 12.62
C ALA A 43 -4.02 5.08 13.36
N LEU A 44 -3.50 6.04 12.60
CA LEU A 44 -2.88 7.23 13.14
C LEU A 44 -3.85 8.40 13.04
N GLU A 45 -3.99 9.13 14.15
CA GLU A 45 -4.77 10.36 14.16
C GLU A 45 -3.99 11.48 13.46
N ARG A 46 -4.74 12.31 12.74
CA ARG A 46 -4.18 13.47 12.07
C ARG A 46 -3.82 14.53 13.12
N ASP A 47 -2.53 14.89 13.18
CA ASP A 47 -2.04 16.00 13.98
C ASP A 47 -2.16 17.29 13.17
N PRO A 48 -3.00 18.27 13.60
CA PRO A 48 -3.16 19.53 12.88
C PRO A 48 -1.91 20.40 12.90
N ASN A 49 -0.96 20.16 13.81
CA ASN A 49 0.31 20.88 13.91
C ASN A 49 1.44 20.22 13.11
N SER A 50 1.19 19.06 12.53
CA SER A 50 2.19 18.36 11.71
C SER A 50 2.46 19.11 10.41
N PRO A 51 3.74 19.25 9.99
CA PRO A 51 4.08 19.83 8.69
C PRO A 51 3.76 18.93 7.51
N LEU A 52 3.33 17.69 7.76
CA LEU A 52 2.90 16.75 6.72
C LEU A 52 1.73 17.30 5.91
N PRO A 53 1.77 17.20 4.57
CA PRO A 53 0.59 17.48 3.75
C PRO A 53 -0.59 16.59 4.16
N HIS A 54 -1.74 17.20 4.46
CA HIS A 54 -2.94 16.49 4.92
C HIS A 54 -3.88 16.08 3.77
N SER A 55 -3.30 15.65 2.67
CA SER A 55 -4.02 15.30 1.44
C SER A 55 -4.40 13.82 1.34
N PHE A 56 -4.09 13.03 2.37
CA PHE A 56 -4.45 11.62 2.45
C PHE A 56 -5.79 11.39 3.15
N THR A 57 -6.44 10.28 2.86
CA THR A 57 -7.69 9.85 3.51
C THR A 57 -7.45 8.87 4.65
N THR A 58 -6.41 8.06 4.54
CA THR A 58 -6.06 7.02 5.52
C THR A 58 -4.58 7.09 5.84
N ASN A 59 -4.26 6.98 7.12
CA ASN A 59 -2.89 6.83 7.60
C ASN A 59 -2.87 5.78 8.70
N PHE A 60 -2.00 4.80 8.60
CA PHE A 60 -1.82 3.78 9.63
C PHE A 60 -0.35 3.42 9.80
N ALA A 61 0.02 3.01 11.00
CA ALA A 61 1.33 2.49 11.33
C ALA A 61 1.26 0.99 11.59
N PHE A 62 2.42 0.35 11.51
CA PHE A 62 2.59 -1.07 11.78
C PHE A 62 4.00 -1.33 12.31
N SER A 63 4.18 -2.47 12.97
CA SER A 63 5.50 -2.96 13.36
C SER A 63 5.96 -4.11 12.45
N ILE A 64 7.28 -4.22 12.34
CA ILE A 64 7.94 -5.32 11.63
C ILE A 64 8.94 -5.94 12.62
N PRO A 65 8.92 -7.27 12.83
CA PRO A 65 9.77 -7.93 13.84
C PRO A 65 11.24 -7.56 13.76
N GLU A 66 11.77 -7.39 12.56
CA GLU A 66 13.18 -7.04 12.30
C GLU A 66 13.61 -5.73 13.01
N VAL A 67 12.68 -4.80 13.21
CA VAL A 67 12.92 -3.49 13.84
C VAL A 67 11.94 -3.18 14.97
N ALA A 68 11.21 -4.17 15.47
CA ALA A 68 10.19 -4.00 16.49
C ALA A 68 10.69 -3.16 17.69
N PRO A 69 9.86 -2.29 18.27
CA PRO A 69 8.44 -2.05 17.99
C PRO A 69 8.19 -1.15 16.77
N LYS A 70 9.22 -0.78 16.04
CA LYS A 70 9.14 0.06 14.84
C LYS A 70 8.79 -0.77 13.60
N GLY A 71 8.46 -0.13 12.53
CA GLY A 71 8.14 -0.76 11.25
C GLY A 71 8.01 0.28 10.16
N GLY A 72 6.85 0.87 10.05
CA GLY A 72 6.58 1.91 9.06
C GLY A 72 5.19 2.47 9.19
N GLN A 73 4.85 3.31 8.23
CA GLN A 73 3.51 3.86 8.09
C GLN A 73 3.13 3.96 6.63
N ALA A 74 1.85 3.87 6.37
CA ALA A 74 1.28 3.98 5.03
C ALA A 74 0.24 5.10 4.99
N PHE A 75 0.18 5.74 3.84
CA PHE A 75 -0.82 6.76 3.51
C PHE A 75 -1.57 6.32 2.27
N ILE A 76 -2.88 6.47 2.30
CA ILE A 76 -3.75 6.19 1.16
C ILE A 76 -4.42 7.49 0.75
N CYS A 77 -4.43 7.78 -0.55
CA CYS A 77 -5.02 8.97 -1.12
C CYS A 77 -6.11 8.59 -2.13
N GLU A 78 -7.12 9.45 -2.30
CA GLU A 78 -8.18 9.26 -3.29
C GLU A 78 -7.67 9.36 -4.73
N GLU A 79 -6.63 10.19 -4.95
CA GLU A 79 -6.04 10.42 -6.26
C GLU A 79 -4.52 10.57 -6.14
N LYS A 80 -3.80 10.20 -7.19
CA LYS A 80 -2.33 10.33 -7.26
C LYS A 80 -1.83 11.73 -6.91
N LYS A 81 -2.46 12.77 -7.44
CA LYS A 81 -2.10 14.17 -7.20
C LYS A 81 -2.17 14.57 -5.72
N LEU A 82 -2.92 13.83 -4.90
CA LEU A 82 -3.00 14.05 -3.45
C LEU A 82 -1.91 13.31 -2.68
N CYS A 83 -1.36 12.23 -3.24
CA CYS A 83 -0.21 11.52 -2.68
C CYS A 83 1.14 12.11 -3.12
N ASP A 84 1.23 12.75 -4.28
CA ASP A 84 2.47 13.32 -4.80
C ASP A 84 3.14 14.30 -3.81
N PRO A 85 2.42 15.22 -3.14
CA PRO A 85 3.04 16.10 -2.14
C PRO A 85 3.58 15.37 -0.91
N LEU A 86 2.92 14.28 -0.48
CA LEU A 86 3.40 13.44 0.61
C LEU A 86 4.70 12.75 0.25
N TYR A 87 4.77 12.16 -0.92
CA TYR A 87 5.99 11.53 -1.40
C TYR A 87 7.13 12.55 -1.51
N ALA A 88 6.88 13.71 -2.09
CA ALA A 88 7.87 14.78 -2.21
C ALA A 88 8.39 15.25 -0.84
N TYR A 89 7.50 15.34 0.16
CA TYR A 89 7.88 15.68 1.52
C TYR A 89 8.87 14.67 2.11
N PHE A 90 8.57 13.38 2.03
CA PHE A 90 9.45 12.32 2.54
C PHE A 90 10.74 12.21 1.72
N ASP A 91 10.66 12.36 0.40
CA ASP A 91 11.83 12.32 -0.47
C ASP A 91 12.84 13.42 -0.14
N ALA A 92 12.35 14.62 0.21
CA ALA A 92 13.19 15.72 0.67
C ALA A 92 13.89 15.42 2.01
N LEU A 93 13.36 14.52 2.81
CA LEU A 93 13.89 14.14 4.14
C LEU A 93 14.75 12.88 4.14
N LYS A 94 15.04 12.29 2.99
CA LYS A 94 15.84 11.04 2.88
C LYS A 94 17.16 11.09 3.65
N GLY A 95 17.82 12.23 3.67
CA GLY A 95 19.08 12.41 4.39
C GLY A 95 18.94 12.34 5.91
N LEU A 96 17.74 12.51 6.46
CA LEU A 96 17.45 12.51 7.89
C LEU A 96 16.71 11.25 8.34
N GLY A 97 15.70 10.82 7.58
CA GLY A 97 14.79 9.75 7.95
C GLY A 97 15.11 8.37 7.37
N GLY A 98 16.11 8.27 6.53
CA GLY A 98 16.52 7.02 5.88
C GLY A 98 16.02 6.89 4.44
N PRO A 99 16.35 5.78 3.74
CA PRO A 99 16.20 5.66 2.29
C PRO A 99 14.85 5.09 1.81
N TYR A 100 13.97 4.66 2.72
CA TYR A 100 12.84 3.81 2.37
C TYR A 100 11.52 4.58 2.32
N TYR A 101 11.33 5.33 1.23
CA TYR A 101 10.09 6.03 0.90
C TYR A 101 9.65 5.62 -0.49
N TYR A 102 8.44 5.11 -0.61
CA TYR A 102 7.92 4.58 -1.86
C TYR A 102 6.55 5.15 -2.16
N GLN A 103 6.29 5.41 -3.43
CA GLN A 103 4.94 5.66 -3.93
C GLN A 103 4.53 4.49 -4.82
N SER A 104 3.30 4.02 -4.67
CA SER A 104 2.79 2.89 -5.44
C SER A 104 2.69 3.21 -6.94
N SER A 105 2.58 2.17 -7.78
CA SER A 105 2.59 2.31 -9.24
C SER A 105 1.49 3.22 -9.78
N LYS A 106 0.28 3.13 -9.22
CA LYS A 106 -0.84 4.03 -9.56
C LYS A 106 -0.82 5.34 -8.77
N GLY A 107 0.09 5.49 -7.83
CA GLY A 107 0.31 6.70 -7.06
C GLY A 107 -0.63 6.91 -5.88
N LEU A 108 -1.45 5.93 -5.52
CA LEU A 108 -2.49 6.05 -4.49
C LEU A 108 -1.99 5.74 -3.07
N VAL A 109 -0.79 5.20 -2.93
CA VAL A 109 -0.18 4.83 -1.66
C VAL A 109 1.20 5.44 -1.54
N VAL A 110 1.50 6.01 -0.38
CA VAL A 110 2.86 6.37 0.03
C VAL A 110 3.23 5.51 1.23
N LEU A 111 4.37 4.83 1.15
CA LEU A 111 4.89 3.97 2.19
C LEU A 111 6.21 4.54 2.71
N GLN A 112 6.30 4.73 4.03
CA GLN A 112 7.52 5.12 4.74
C GLN A 112 7.92 3.97 5.67
N LEU A 113 9.14 3.48 5.54
CA LEU A 113 9.67 2.39 6.33
C LEU A 113 10.81 2.83 7.24
N ASN A 114 10.97 2.13 8.35
CA ASN A 114 12.07 2.37 9.27
C ASN A 114 13.42 2.10 8.60
N LYS A 115 14.36 3.00 8.79
CA LYS A 115 15.72 2.92 8.22
C LYS A 115 16.54 1.71 8.69
N GLY A 116 16.14 1.06 9.78
CA GLY A 116 16.80 -0.13 10.32
C GLY A 116 16.48 -1.43 9.58
N LEU A 117 15.49 -1.41 8.66
CA LEU A 117 15.17 -2.58 7.83
C LEU A 117 16.33 -2.93 6.89
N THR A 118 16.47 -4.22 6.60
CA THR A 118 17.38 -4.66 5.54
C THR A 118 16.85 -4.20 4.17
N PRO A 119 17.73 -3.94 3.20
CA PRO A 119 17.31 -3.63 1.83
C PRO A 119 16.42 -4.70 1.21
N GLU A 120 16.61 -5.96 1.57
CA GLU A 120 15.79 -7.08 1.09
C GLU A 120 14.34 -6.95 1.57
N THR A 121 14.13 -6.73 2.85
CA THR A 121 12.80 -6.54 3.44
C THR A 121 12.11 -5.31 2.85
N ALA A 122 12.82 -4.19 2.75
CA ALA A 122 12.30 -2.97 2.16
C ALA A 122 11.87 -3.19 0.69
N LYS A 123 12.65 -3.92 -0.10
CA LYS A 123 12.33 -4.23 -1.49
C LYS A 123 11.10 -5.12 -1.64
N LYS A 124 10.92 -6.10 -0.76
CA LYS A 124 9.69 -6.91 -0.74
C LYS A 124 8.45 -6.05 -0.51
N LEU A 125 8.53 -5.11 0.40
CA LEU A 125 7.42 -4.19 0.70
C LEU A 125 7.19 -3.19 -0.44
N GLU A 126 8.24 -2.64 -1.05
CA GLU A 126 8.12 -1.82 -2.25
C GLU A 126 7.37 -2.58 -3.36
N LYS A 127 7.77 -3.81 -3.62
CA LYS A 127 7.14 -4.66 -4.63
C LYS A 127 5.66 -4.94 -4.34
N SER A 128 5.29 -5.06 -3.08
CA SER A 128 3.89 -5.28 -2.67
C SER A 128 2.96 -4.12 -3.07
N LEU A 129 3.52 -2.95 -3.40
CA LEU A 129 2.76 -1.77 -3.82
C LEU A 129 2.41 -1.75 -5.32
N GLU A 130 2.95 -2.66 -6.12
CA GLU A 130 2.84 -2.60 -7.60
C GLU A 130 1.40 -2.60 -8.12
N LYS A 131 0.46 -3.16 -7.37
CA LYS A 131 -0.95 -3.20 -7.78
C LYS A 131 -1.78 -1.96 -7.40
N PHE A 132 -1.24 -1.04 -6.61
CA PHE A 132 -1.97 0.13 -6.10
C PHE A 132 -1.61 1.45 -6.78
#